data_b21537c87a916c2f70e44503ba18b459
#
_entry.id   b21537c87a916c2f70e44503ba18b459
#
_cell.length_a   1.000
_cell.length_b   1.000
_cell.length_c   1.000
_cell.angle_alpha   90.00
_cell.angle_beta   90.00
_cell.angle_gamma   90.00
#
_symmetry.space_group_name_H-M   'P 1'
#
loop_
_entity.id
_entity.type
_entity.pdbx_description
1 polymer ?
#
loop_
_entity_poly.entity_id
_entity_poly.type
_entity_poly.pdbx_seq_one_letter_code
_entity_poly.pdbx_strand_id
1 'polypeptide(L)'
;MIINAKKTIRKIFFLATFGLSLVFFSCKQIDLYEKNTIIPNYEWTGDFKAKGNFTITDTISLYNIYLVIRHTDAYKYNNIWLTIGIQTPRDTMSYQRLNLELANDVSGWEGSGMNDIWELRKKLNTKPEPFKSAGVYSFTIAQNMRENPLLHIMSVGMRVERQERE
;
A
#
# COMPACT_ATOMS: atom_id res chain seq x y z
N MET A 1 12.24 34.18 -53.25
CA MET A 1 12.86 34.08 -51.92
C MET A 1 11.86 34.11 -50.75
N ILE A 2 10.59 34.44 -50.94
CA ILE A 2 9.56 34.59 -49.90
C ILE A 2 8.85 33.27 -49.51
N ILE A 3 8.82 32.29 -50.42
CA ILE A 3 8.07 31.03 -50.25
C ILE A 3 8.74 30.09 -49.23
N ASN A 4 10.06 30.11 -49.09
CA ASN A 4 10.80 29.25 -48.14
C ASN A 4 10.68 29.75 -46.69
N ALA A 5 10.54 31.05 -46.47
CA ALA A 5 10.38 31.63 -45.16
C ALA A 5 9.04 31.21 -44.48
N LYS A 6 7.95 31.18 -45.26
CA LYS A 6 6.62 30.74 -44.75
C LYS A 6 6.60 29.26 -44.38
N LYS A 7 7.31 28.39 -45.12
CA LYS A 7 7.43 26.94 -44.76
C LYS A 7 8.23 26.72 -43.48
N THR A 8 9.29 27.51 -43.28
CA THR A 8 10.16 27.41 -42.10
C THR A 8 9.42 27.91 -40.85
N ILE A 9 8.71 29.04 -40.94
CA ILE A 9 7.91 29.60 -39.85
C ILE A 9 6.81 28.61 -39.45
N ARG A 10 6.13 27.94 -40.39
CA ARG A 10 5.09 26.96 -40.12
C ARG A 10 5.64 25.70 -39.41
N LYS A 11 6.86 25.27 -39.77
CA LYS A 11 7.54 24.14 -39.09
C LYS A 11 7.94 24.52 -37.63
N ILE A 12 8.45 25.74 -37.44
CA ILE A 12 8.81 26.22 -36.07
C ILE A 12 7.57 26.34 -35.20
N PHE A 13 6.46 26.83 -35.74
CA PHE A 13 5.19 26.93 -35.04
C PHE A 13 4.62 25.56 -34.67
N PHE A 14 4.75 24.57 -35.57
CA PHE A 14 4.32 23.17 -35.29
C PHE A 14 5.20 22.48 -34.24
N LEU A 15 6.51 22.72 -34.25
CA LEU A 15 7.43 22.22 -33.23
C LEU A 15 7.19 22.88 -31.86
N ALA A 16 6.91 24.18 -31.82
CA ALA A 16 6.61 24.92 -30.59
C ALA A 16 5.28 24.47 -29.96
N THR A 17 4.24 24.23 -30.78
CA THR A 17 2.95 23.70 -30.30
C THR A 17 3.05 22.26 -29.80
N PHE A 18 3.86 21.43 -30.46
CA PHE A 18 4.10 20.04 -30.02
C PHE A 18 4.93 19.98 -28.72
N GLY A 19 5.94 20.86 -28.57
CA GLY A 19 6.74 20.98 -27.34
C GLY A 19 5.91 21.48 -26.15
N LEU A 20 4.96 22.38 -26.36
CA LEU A 20 4.10 22.93 -25.31
C LEU A 20 3.05 21.90 -24.83
N SER A 21 2.66 20.93 -25.67
CA SER A 21 1.71 19.88 -25.32
C SER A 21 2.28 18.84 -24.35
N LEU A 22 3.61 18.71 -24.22
CA LEU A 22 4.27 17.75 -23.32
C LEU A 22 4.39 18.23 -21.86
N VAL A 23 4.10 19.50 -21.57
CA VAL A 23 4.30 20.08 -20.23
C VAL A 23 3.11 19.80 -19.29
N PHE A 24 1.99 19.29 -19.80
CA PHE A 24 0.77 19.08 -18.99
C PHE A 24 0.61 17.67 -18.40
N PHE A 25 1.61 16.79 -18.51
CA PHE A 25 1.62 15.56 -17.70
C PHE A 25 2.09 15.90 -16.28
N SER A 26 1.25 16.61 -15.54
CA SER A 26 1.40 16.74 -14.10
C SER A 26 1.13 15.36 -13.48
N CYS A 27 2.20 14.67 -13.10
CA CYS A 27 2.09 13.47 -12.28
C CYS A 27 1.48 13.89 -10.95
N LYS A 28 0.20 13.59 -10.72
CA LYS A 28 -0.43 13.78 -9.40
C LYS A 28 0.35 12.91 -8.40
N GLN A 29 1.04 13.55 -7.49
CA GLN A 29 1.70 12.86 -6.39
C GLN A 29 0.60 12.38 -5.44
N ILE A 30 0.32 11.09 -5.47
CA ILE A 30 -0.54 10.44 -4.48
C ILE A 30 0.27 10.43 -3.19
N ASP A 31 -0.26 11.06 -2.14
CA ASP A 31 0.35 11.04 -0.81
C ASP A 31 0.15 9.65 -0.22
N LEU A 32 1.13 8.80 -0.49
CA LEU A 32 1.11 7.37 -0.24
C LEU A 32 2.29 6.98 0.61
N TYR A 33 2.01 6.33 1.72
CA TYR A 33 2.98 5.56 2.49
C TYR A 33 2.71 4.07 2.30
N GLU A 34 3.72 3.29 1.96
CA GLU A 34 3.66 1.84 1.99
C GLU A 34 4.99 1.29 2.49
N LYS A 35 4.93 0.40 3.48
CA LYS A 35 6.08 -0.33 3.97
C LYS A 35 5.73 -1.79 4.17
N ASN A 36 6.39 -2.64 3.40
CA ASN A 36 6.32 -4.09 3.51
C ASN A 36 7.62 -4.62 4.14
N THR A 37 7.48 -5.50 5.10
CA THR A 37 8.59 -6.20 5.75
C THR A 37 8.66 -7.61 5.18
N ILE A 38 9.82 -7.99 4.63
CA ILE A 38 10.07 -9.33 4.11
C ILE A 38 10.17 -10.30 5.28
N ILE A 39 9.48 -11.44 5.17
CA ILE A 39 9.58 -12.54 6.11
C ILE A 39 10.78 -13.42 5.69
N PRO A 40 11.78 -13.62 6.55
CA PRO A 40 12.94 -14.43 6.22
C PRO A 40 12.55 -15.85 5.80
N ASN A 41 13.09 -16.33 4.70
CA ASN A 41 12.84 -17.68 4.15
C ASN A 41 11.35 -18.03 3.94
N TYR A 42 10.44 -17.03 3.96
CA TYR A 42 8.99 -17.23 3.96
C TYR A 42 8.47 -18.04 5.17
N GLU A 43 9.23 -17.99 6.27
CA GLU A 43 8.96 -18.68 7.54
C GLU A 43 8.72 -17.63 8.64
N TRP A 44 7.46 -17.33 8.89
CA TRP A 44 7.10 -16.30 9.86
C TRP A 44 7.02 -16.87 11.27
N THR A 45 8.07 -16.65 12.05
CA THR A 45 8.11 -17.07 13.47
C THR A 45 7.23 -16.19 14.35
N GLY A 46 6.70 -16.74 15.44
CA GLY A 46 5.78 -16.03 16.33
C GLY A 46 6.40 -14.84 17.09
N ASP A 47 7.73 -14.81 17.21
CA ASP A 47 8.49 -13.71 17.82
C ASP A 47 8.83 -12.61 16.82
N PHE A 48 8.83 -12.91 15.52
CA PHE A 48 9.11 -11.93 14.47
C PHE A 48 7.92 -10.98 14.28
N LYS A 49 8.16 -9.69 14.48
CA LYS A 49 7.17 -8.64 14.29
C LYS A 49 7.61 -7.71 13.17
N ALA A 50 6.81 -7.62 12.12
CA ALA A 50 6.98 -6.56 11.13
C ALA A 50 6.67 -5.21 11.78
N LYS A 51 7.52 -4.20 11.53
CA LYS A 51 7.42 -2.88 12.16
C LYS A 51 7.60 -1.79 11.12
N GLY A 52 6.94 -0.67 11.34
CA GLY A 52 7.14 0.53 10.56
C GLY A 52 6.59 1.75 11.26
N ASN A 53 6.89 2.90 10.66
CA ASN A 53 6.32 4.18 11.08
C ASN A 53 6.00 5.02 9.85
N PHE A 54 5.04 5.90 9.98
CA PHE A 54 4.67 6.91 8.98
C PHE A 54 4.35 8.23 9.67
N THR A 55 4.54 9.32 8.94
CA THR A 55 4.28 10.66 9.47
C THR A 55 3.05 11.24 8.84
N ILE A 56 2.13 11.71 9.66
CA ILE A 56 0.95 12.47 9.25
C ILE A 56 1.19 13.95 9.54
N THR A 57 1.12 14.76 8.51
CA THR A 57 1.20 16.23 8.60
C THR A 57 -0.16 16.89 8.39
N ASP A 58 -1.01 16.29 7.57
CA ASP A 58 -2.35 16.77 7.24
C ASP A 58 -3.41 15.95 8.00
N THR A 59 -4.08 16.61 8.94
CA THR A 59 -5.15 16.01 9.76
C THR A 59 -6.57 16.37 9.26
N ILE A 60 -6.68 17.03 8.11
CA ILE A 60 -7.95 17.41 7.50
C ILE A 60 -8.37 16.44 6.40
N SER A 61 -7.40 15.96 5.64
CA SER A 61 -7.64 14.97 4.58
C SER A 61 -8.08 13.64 5.15
N LEU A 62 -8.83 12.90 4.32
CA LEU A 62 -9.30 11.55 4.64
C LEU A 62 -8.27 10.52 4.18
N TYR A 63 -8.10 9.46 4.95
CA TYR A 63 -7.14 8.40 4.67
C TYR A 63 -7.79 7.02 4.69
N ASN A 64 -7.31 6.18 3.80
CA ASN A 64 -7.54 4.74 3.83
C ASN A 64 -6.29 4.06 4.38
N ILE A 65 -6.50 3.06 5.24
CA ILE A 65 -5.42 2.25 5.82
C ILE A 65 -5.62 0.82 5.34
N TYR A 66 -4.57 0.23 4.78
CA TYR A 66 -4.59 -1.13 4.28
C TYR A 66 -3.52 -1.97 4.97
N LEU A 67 -3.87 -3.19 5.28
CA LEU A 67 -2.93 -4.27 5.50
C LEU A 67 -2.55 -4.85 4.14
N VAL A 68 -1.26 -5.02 3.90
CA VAL A 68 -0.73 -5.65 2.70
C VAL A 68 -0.05 -6.95 3.11
N ILE A 69 -0.46 -8.06 2.52
CA ILE A 69 0.17 -9.36 2.76
C ILE A 69 0.46 -10.04 1.43
N ARG A 70 1.63 -10.65 1.34
CA ARG A 70 2.05 -11.42 0.18
C ARG A 70 2.40 -12.83 0.62
N HIS A 71 1.85 -13.83 -0.08
CA HIS A 71 2.07 -15.24 0.19
C HIS A 71 2.22 -16.03 -1.11
N THR A 72 2.71 -17.26 -1.02
CA THR A 72 2.69 -18.18 -2.16
C THR A 72 1.38 -18.97 -2.18
N ASP A 73 1.07 -19.58 -3.32
CA ASP A 73 -0.08 -20.48 -3.49
C ASP A 73 0.01 -21.76 -2.62
N ALA A 74 1.22 -22.08 -2.13
CA ALA A 74 1.46 -23.21 -1.22
C ALA A 74 1.07 -22.90 0.25
N TYR A 75 0.58 -21.69 0.57
CA TYR A 75 0.05 -21.38 1.89
C TYR A 75 -1.16 -22.26 2.19
N LYS A 76 -1.20 -22.88 3.38
CA LYS A 76 -2.13 -24.00 3.67
C LYS A 76 -3.53 -23.58 4.11
N TYR A 77 -3.71 -22.31 4.50
CA TYR A 77 -4.95 -21.85 5.13
C TYR A 77 -5.64 -20.81 4.27
N ASN A 78 -6.96 -20.77 4.30
CA ASN A 78 -7.75 -19.73 3.64
C ASN A 78 -7.82 -18.42 4.45
N ASN A 79 -7.24 -18.38 5.66
CA ASN A 79 -7.19 -17.19 6.51
C ASN A 79 -5.85 -17.09 7.25
N ILE A 80 -5.62 -15.92 7.85
CA ILE A 80 -4.51 -15.70 8.79
C ILE A 80 -4.96 -14.87 9.98
N TRP A 81 -4.62 -15.31 11.18
CA TRP A 81 -4.80 -14.52 12.39
C TRP A 81 -3.57 -13.65 12.63
N LEU A 82 -3.82 -12.35 12.82
CA LEU A 82 -2.79 -11.35 13.04
C LEU A 82 -3.09 -10.57 14.34
N THR A 83 -2.02 -10.08 14.97
CA THR A 83 -2.09 -9.03 15.98
C THR A 83 -1.46 -7.78 15.41
N ILE A 84 -2.26 -6.73 15.27
CA ILE A 84 -1.85 -5.41 14.76
C ILE A 84 -1.74 -4.48 15.95
N GLY A 85 -0.57 -3.88 16.15
CA GLY A 85 -0.35 -2.81 17.10
C GLY A 85 -0.26 -1.47 16.39
N ILE A 86 -0.94 -0.46 16.90
CA ILE A 86 -0.86 0.93 16.42
C ILE A 86 -0.54 1.83 17.61
N GLN A 87 0.45 2.68 17.42
CA GLN A 87 0.80 3.75 18.35
C GLN A 87 0.59 5.09 17.66
N THR A 88 -0.23 5.94 18.25
CA THR A 88 -0.42 7.32 17.80
C THR A 88 0.67 8.22 18.39
N PRO A 89 0.86 9.46 17.91
CA PRO A 89 1.87 10.38 18.46
C PRO A 89 1.70 10.73 19.94
N ARG A 90 0.51 10.51 20.50
CA ARG A 90 0.16 10.94 21.86
C ARG A 90 -0.15 9.79 22.82
N ASP A 91 -0.33 8.56 22.29
CA ASP A 91 -0.80 7.43 23.07
C ASP A 91 0.24 6.31 23.11
N THR A 92 0.03 5.36 23.98
CA THR A 92 0.76 4.10 24.00
C THR A 92 0.27 3.17 22.89
N MET A 93 1.04 2.12 22.60
CA MET A 93 0.68 1.09 21.63
C MET A 93 -0.60 0.37 22.02
N SER A 94 -1.60 0.42 21.16
CA SER A 94 -2.84 -0.37 21.28
C SER A 94 -2.79 -1.56 20.33
N TYR A 95 -3.36 -2.71 20.74
CA TYR A 95 -3.32 -3.94 19.97
C TYR A 95 -4.72 -4.43 19.62
N GLN A 96 -4.87 -4.90 18.39
CA GLN A 96 -6.10 -5.50 17.89
C GLN A 96 -5.79 -6.83 17.21
N ARG A 97 -6.62 -7.85 17.45
CA ARG A 97 -6.58 -9.10 16.69
C ARG A 97 -7.45 -8.99 15.45
N LEU A 98 -6.94 -9.50 14.34
CA LEU A 98 -7.62 -9.53 13.06
C LEU A 98 -7.58 -10.95 12.51
N ASN A 99 -8.75 -11.48 12.12
CA ASN A 99 -8.84 -12.62 11.23
C ASN A 99 -8.96 -12.10 9.80
N LEU A 100 -7.94 -12.32 9.00
CA LEU A 100 -7.90 -11.91 7.60
C LEU A 100 -8.16 -13.12 6.72
N GLU A 101 -9.23 -13.07 5.93
CA GLU A 101 -9.50 -14.04 4.89
C GLU A 101 -8.58 -13.79 3.70
N LEU A 102 -7.89 -14.85 3.25
CA LEU A 102 -6.95 -14.82 2.13
C LEU A 102 -7.49 -15.58 0.91
N ALA A 103 -8.43 -16.49 1.13
CA ALA A 103 -9.12 -17.24 0.08
C ALA A 103 -10.56 -17.53 0.49
N ASN A 104 -11.41 -17.71 -0.50
CA ASN A 104 -12.76 -18.24 -0.30
C ASN A 104 -13.02 -19.41 -1.26
N ASP A 105 -14.03 -20.23 -0.92
CA ASP A 105 -14.32 -21.49 -1.63
C ASP A 105 -14.80 -21.27 -3.08
N VAL A 106 -15.22 -20.07 -3.45
CA VAL A 106 -15.78 -19.76 -4.78
C VAL A 106 -14.74 -19.20 -5.72
N SER A 107 -13.95 -18.20 -5.26
CA SER A 107 -12.98 -17.48 -6.09
C SER A 107 -11.52 -17.92 -5.87
N GLY A 108 -11.26 -18.78 -4.89
CA GLY A 108 -9.90 -19.16 -4.50
C GLY A 108 -9.20 -18.03 -3.75
N TRP A 109 -7.92 -17.80 -4.05
CA TRP A 109 -7.12 -16.74 -3.42
C TRP A 109 -7.65 -15.35 -3.74
N GLU A 110 -7.78 -14.51 -2.72
CA GLU A 110 -8.16 -13.11 -2.87
C GLU A 110 -6.96 -12.23 -3.22
N GLY A 111 -7.24 -11.09 -3.87
CA GLY A 111 -6.23 -10.10 -4.24
C GLY A 111 -5.72 -10.26 -5.67
N SER A 112 -4.46 -9.91 -5.89
CA SER A 112 -3.81 -9.96 -7.21
C SER A 112 -2.77 -11.06 -7.22
N GLY A 113 -2.89 -11.99 -8.18
CA GLY A 113 -1.97 -13.09 -8.36
C GLY A 113 -1.07 -12.92 -9.58
N MET A 114 0.17 -13.35 -9.47
CA MET A 114 1.10 -13.51 -10.58
C MET A 114 1.93 -14.77 -10.36
N ASN A 115 1.75 -15.76 -11.24
CA ASN A 115 2.29 -17.11 -11.07
C ASN A 115 1.80 -17.75 -9.75
N ASP A 116 2.72 -18.10 -8.87
CA ASP A 116 2.50 -18.71 -7.56
C ASP A 116 2.45 -17.69 -6.40
N ILE A 117 2.47 -16.39 -6.70
CA ILE A 117 2.51 -15.32 -5.70
C ILE A 117 1.18 -14.55 -5.71
N TRP A 118 0.65 -14.33 -4.51
CA TRP A 118 -0.58 -13.58 -4.27
C TRP A 118 -0.32 -12.41 -3.34
N GLU A 119 -0.85 -11.24 -3.69
CA GLU A 119 -0.83 -10.04 -2.86
C GLU A 119 -2.25 -9.59 -2.56
N LEU A 120 -2.60 -9.57 -1.28
CA LEU A 120 -3.85 -9.04 -0.79
C LEU A 120 -3.63 -7.68 -0.12
N ARG A 121 -4.43 -6.69 -0.51
CA ARG A 121 -4.55 -5.37 0.14
C ARG A 121 -5.91 -5.28 0.80
N LYS A 122 -5.96 -5.50 2.10
CA LYS A 122 -7.21 -5.44 2.87
C LYS A 122 -7.35 -4.11 3.57
N LYS A 123 -8.41 -3.38 3.25
CA LYS A 123 -8.74 -2.13 3.93
C LYS A 123 -9.10 -2.40 5.39
N LEU A 124 -8.48 -1.67 6.32
CA LEU A 124 -8.68 -1.83 7.76
C LEU A 124 -9.77 -0.91 8.32
N ASN A 125 -9.91 0.28 7.78
CA ASN A 125 -10.97 1.21 8.17
C ASN A 125 -12.19 1.07 7.26
N THR A 126 -13.38 1.10 7.84
CA THR A 126 -14.67 0.93 7.12
C THR A 126 -14.91 2.03 6.12
N LYS A 127 -14.58 3.26 6.48
CA LYS A 127 -14.66 4.46 5.65
C LYS A 127 -13.38 5.27 5.82
N PRO A 128 -13.02 6.12 4.83
CA PRO A 128 -11.90 7.01 4.97
C PRO A 128 -12.13 7.99 6.13
N GLU A 129 -11.12 8.20 6.95
CA GLU A 129 -11.19 9.07 8.14
C GLU A 129 -9.94 9.93 8.26
N PRO A 130 -10.04 11.14 8.84
CA PRO A 130 -8.87 11.95 9.13
C PRO A 130 -8.11 11.38 10.33
N PHE A 131 -6.82 11.57 10.37
CA PHE A 131 -6.03 11.28 11.56
C PHE A 131 -6.26 12.35 12.65
N LYS A 132 -6.40 11.92 13.91
CA LYS A 132 -6.70 12.79 15.03
C LYS A 132 -5.56 13.75 15.40
N SER A 133 -4.33 13.38 15.08
CA SER A 133 -3.13 14.14 15.46
C SER A 133 -2.08 14.10 14.35
N ALA A 134 -1.41 15.21 14.10
CA ALA A 134 -0.19 15.22 13.33
C ALA A 134 0.96 14.62 14.14
N GLY A 135 1.92 14.00 13.45
CA GLY A 135 3.09 13.38 14.07
C GLY A 135 3.38 11.99 13.54
N VAL A 136 4.27 11.29 14.24
CA VAL A 136 4.72 9.94 13.87
C VAL A 136 3.78 8.90 14.46
N TYR A 137 3.26 8.04 13.59
CA TYR A 137 2.53 6.82 13.94
C TYR A 137 3.44 5.64 13.75
N SER A 138 3.42 4.70 14.70
CA SER A 138 4.16 3.44 14.60
C SER A 138 3.20 2.26 14.54
N PHE A 139 3.59 1.22 13.81
CA PHE A 139 2.80 -0.01 13.77
C PHE A 139 3.67 -1.24 13.97
N THR A 140 3.04 -2.30 14.46
CA THR A 140 3.59 -3.65 14.52
C THR A 140 2.56 -4.64 13.98
N ILE A 141 3.03 -5.67 13.27
CA ILE A 141 2.19 -6.76 12.78
C ILE A 141 2.88 -8.07 13.17
N ALA A 142 2.18 -8.93 13.86
CA ALA A 142 2.65 -10.27 14.26
C ALA A 142 1.63 -11.32 13.83
N GLN A 143 2.09 -12.49 13.43
CA GLN A 143 1.23 -13.64 13.20
C GLN A 143 0.75 -14.22 14.54
N ASN A 144 -0.47 -14.78 14.55
CA ASN A 144 -1.09 -15.37 15.74
C ASN A 144 -1.76 -16.71 15.41
N MET A 145 -1.15 -17.44 14.49
CA MET A 145 -1.53 -18.80 14.10
C MET A 145 -0.96 -19.80 15.09
N ARG A 146 -1.47 -21.03 15.07
CA ARG A 146 -0.94 -22.13 15.91
C ARG A 146 0.36 -22.71 15.35
N GLU A 147 0.57 -22.60 14.04
CA GLU A 147 1.78 -23.06 13.36
C GLU A 147 2.92 -22.08 13.60
N ASN A 148 4.10 -22.56 13.97
CA ASN A 148 5.29 -21.77 14.22
C ASN A 148 6.57 -22.53 13.81
N PRO A 149 7.32 -22.11 12.78
CA PRO A 149 7.03 -20.94 11.93
C PRO A 149 5.82 -21.16 11.02
N LEU A 150 5.09 -20.08 10.72
CA LEU A 150 4.05 -20.06 9.71
C LEU A 150 4.71 -19.96 8.34
N LEU A 151 4.53 -20.98 7.50
CA LEU A 151 5.20 -21.11 6.21
C LEU A 151 4.49 -20.34 5.10
N HIS A 152 5.24 -20.01 4.04
CA HIS A 152 4.74 -19.46 2.77
C HIS A 152 4.21 -18.01 2.84
N ILE A 153 4.52 -17.27 3.90
CA ILE A 153 4.29 -15.82 3.97
C ILE A 153 5.55 -15.09 3.54
N MET A 154 5.48 -14.34 2.45
CA MET A 154 6.63 -13.66 1.85
C MET A 154 6.89 -12.30 2.47
N SER A 155 5.82 -11.52 2.69
CA SER A 155 5.92 -10.19 3.30
C SER A 155 4.60 -9.77 3.91
N VAL A 156 4.68 -8.86 4.87
CA VAL A 156 3.52 -8.19 5.47
C VAL A 156 3.85 -6.73 5.73
N GLY A 157 2.87 -5.86 5.59
CA GLY A 157 3.06 -4.45 5.78
C GLY A 157 1.79 -3.64 5.89
N MET A 158 1.98 -2.33 5.92
CA MET A 158 0.89 -1.36 6.02
C MET A 158 1.03 -0.31 4.92
N ARG A 159 -0.10 0.05 4.33
CA ARG A 159 -0.24 1.13 3.37
C ARG A 159 -1.23 2.16 3.91
N VAL A 160 -0.86 3.42 3.86
CA VAL A 160 -1.69 4.58 4.22
C VAL A 160 -1.80 5.46 2.99
N GLU A 161 -2.99 5.72 2.57
CA GLU A 161 -3.29 6.41 1.31
C GLU A 161 -4.28 7.54 1.56
N ARG A 162 -3.91 8.75 1.16
CA ARG A 162 -4.83 9.88 1.20
C ARG A 162 -5.89 9.72 0.12
N GLN A 163 -7.16 9.86 0.50
CA GLN A 163 -8.24 9.85 -0.46
C GLN A 163 -8.24 11.14 -1.27
N GLU A 164 -8.28 11.01 -2.60
CA GLU A 164 -8.50 12.16 -3.47
C GLU A 164 -9.91 12.73 -3.22
N ARG A 165 -10.02 14.05 -3.19
CA ARG A 165 -11.33 14.71 -3.24
C ARG A 165 -11.81 14.64 -4.69
N GLU A 166 -12.98 14.06 -4.89
CA GLU A 166 -13.72 14.15 -6.15
C GLU A 166 -14.14 15.59 -6.40
#